data_7524f0dac2aef1c10d6b464ff3c9dd28
#
_entry.id   7524f0dac2aef1c10d6b464ff3c9dd28
#
_cell.length_a   1.000
_cell.length_b   1.000
_cell.length_c   1.000
_cell.angle_alpha   90.00
_cell.angle_beta   90.00
_cell.angle_gamma   90.00
#
_symmetry.space_group_name_H-M   'P 1'
#
loop_
_entity.id
_entity.type
_entity.pdbx_description
1 polymer ?
#
loop_
_entity_poly.entity_id
_entity_poly.type
_entity_poly.pdbx_seq_one_letter_code
_entity_poly.pdbx_strand_id
1 'polypeptide(L)'
;ITTLASYYRATLNHGNDIISLESELNIVRDYVKIALIRNPNIVKLNYDIDDSLLNLQIPKMTIQTLVENSIKYGIKAIDQPISITIKVRKLITHAEIIVEDDGIGMSTDTIDRVMKGERLEAKSGFGLKSVLNRIALINDNMSLKDIMEIQSEPNSYTRIIMRLKYK
;
A
#
# COMPACT_ATOMS: atom_id res chain seq x y z
N ILE A 1 13.55 -11.79 17.00
CA ILE A 1 14.13 -12.77 16.03
C ILE A 1 13.01 -13.45 15.24
N THR A 2 11.91 -13.88 15.89
CA THR A 2 10.79 -14.57 15.22
C THR A 2 10.09 -13.71 14.17
N THR A 3 9.82 -12.44 14.45
CA THR A 3 9.10 -11.52 13.53
C THR A 3 9.89 -11.24 12.26
N LEU A 4 11.20 -11.04 12.36
CA LEU A 4 12.06 -10.79 11.19
C LEU A 4 12.17 -12.05 10.31
N ALA A 5 12.32 -13.22 10.90
CA ALA A 5 12.38 -14.49 10.18
C ALA A 5 11.03 -14.83 9.52
N SER A 6 9.90 -14.50 10.17
CA SER A 6 8.55 -14.65 9.61
C SER A 6 8.34 -13.74 8.41
N TYR A 7 8.72 -12.48 8.55
CA TYR A 7 8.66 -11.49 7.47
C TYR A 7 9.49 -11.93 6.26
N TYR A 8 10.77 -12.31 6.46
CA TYR A 8 11.62 -12.77 5.35
C TYR A 8 11.10 -14.05 4.70
N ARG A 9 10.59 -15.02 5.45
CA ARG A 9 9.96 -16.21 4.87
C ARG A 9 8.75 -15.87 4.01
N ALA A 10 7.89 -14.97 4.47
CA ALA A 10 6.71 -14.54 3.71
C ALA A 10 7.08 -13.76 2.44
N THR A 11 8.14 -12.93 2.49
CA THR A 11 8.60 -12.15 1.34
C THR A 11 9.45 -12.96 0.35
N LEU A 12 10.24 -13.93 0.83
CA LEU A 12 11.14 -14.77 0.01
C LEU A 12 10.50 -16.05 -0.50
N ASN A 13 9.23 -16.34 -0.16
CA ASN A 13 8.54 -17.53 -0.66
C ASN A 13 8.39 -17.44 -2.19
N HIS A 14 9.39 -17.99 -2.89
CA HIS A 14 9.55 -17.98 -4.34
C HIS A 14 8.55 -18.93 -5.00
N GLY A 15 7.26 -18.54 -5.12
CA GLY A 15 6.33 -19.43 -5.78
C GLY A 15 4.95 -18.84 -6.06
N ASN A 16 4.46 -17.97 -5.23
CA ASN A 16 3.15 -17.36 -5.45
C ASN A 16 3.25 -15.84 -5.46
N ASP A 17 3.19 -15.26 -6.64
CA ASP A 17 3.09 -13.80 -6.81
C ASP A 17 1.69 -13.27 -6.43
N ILE A 18 0.72 -14.16 -6.25
CA ILE A 18 -0.66 -13.90 -5.84
C ILE A 18 -0.90 -14.58 -4.49
N ILE A 19 -1.43 -13.83 -3.54
CA ILE A 19 -1.74 -14.31 -2.17
C ILE A 19 -3.11 -13.79 -1.73
N SER A 20 -3.66 -14.37 -0.66
CA SER A 20 -4.90 -13.86 -0.08
C SER A 20 -4.68 -12.48 0.57
N LEU A 21 -5.73 -11.65 0.58
CA LEU A 21 -5.73 -10.38 1.30
C LEU A 21 -5.32 -10.56 2.78
N GLU A 22 -5.81 -11.61 3.44
CA GLU A 22 -5.42 -11.92 4.83
C GLU A 22 -3.91 -12.12 4.97
N SER A 23 -3.29 -12.86 4.04
CA SER A 23 -1.84 -13.09 4.03
C SER A 23 -1.07 -11.79 3.83
N GLU A 24 -1.53 -10.94 2.92
CA GLU A 24 -0.92 -9.62 2.68
C GLU A 24 -1.03 -8.70 3.90
N LEU A 25 -2.19 -8.69 4.58
CA LEU A 25 -2.37 -7.92 5.82
C LEU A 25 -1.47 -8.40 6.96
N ASN A 26 -1.20 -9.71 7.03
CA ASN A 26 -0.24 -10.27 7.98
C ASN A 26 1.19 -9.82 7.67
N ILE A 27 1.59 -9.80 6.40
CA ILE A 27 2.90 -9.27 5.96
C ILE A 27 3.04 -7.78 6.34
N VAL A 28 2.02 -6.98 6.10
CA VAL A 28 2.00 -5.55 6.48
C VAL A 28 2.15 -5.40 7.99
N ARG A 29 1.42 -6.20 8.78
CA ARG A 29 1.50 -6.17 10.24
C ARG A 29 2.90 -6.49 10.74
N ASP A 30 3.55 -7.49 10.17
CA ASP A 30 4.92 -7.88 10.55
C ASP A 30 5.94 -6.81 10.12
N TYR A 31 5.78 -6.21 8.94
CA TYR A 31 6.59 -5.08 8.50
C TYR A 31 6.50 -3.89 9.48
N VAL A 32 5.29 -3.50 9.86
CA VAL A 32 5.08 -2.39 10.80
C VAL A 32 5.66 -2.70 12.18
N LYS A 33 5.53 -3.93 12.69
CA LYS A 33 6.19 -4.34 13.94
C LYS A 33 7.72 -4.16 13.87
N ILE A 34 8.34 -4.51 12.75
CA ILE A 34 9.78 -4.31 12.54
C ILE A 34 10.13 -2.82 12.52
N ALA A 35 9.33 -1.98 11.84
CA ALA A 35 9.53 -0.54 11.82
C ALA A 35 9.42 0.07 13.24
N LEU A 36 8.47 -0.38 14.05
CA LEU A 36 8.27 0.05 15.45
C LEU A 36 9.41 -0.39 16.40
N ILE A 37 10.11 -1.49 16.10
CA ILE A 37 11.33 -1.87 16.87
C ILE A 37 12.42 -0.81 16.70
N ARG A 38 12.55 -0.22 15.50
CA ARG A 38 13.55 0.81 15.21
C ARG A 38 13.14 2.19 15.73
N ASN A 39 11.86 2.51 15.65
CA ASN A 39 11.27 3.76 16.14
C ASN A 39 9.85 3.48 16.67
N PRO A 40 9.66 3.34 18.00
CA PRO A 40 8.38 2.98 18.61
C PRO A 40 7.21 3.93 18.33
N ASN A 41 7.50 5.17 17.92
CA ASN A 41 6.50 6.20 17.66
C ASN A 41 6.37 6.57 16.19
N ILE A 42 6.87 5.71 15.26
CA ILE A 42 6.89 6.10 13.85
C ILE A 42 5.52 6.01 13.16
N VAL A 43 4.68 5.05 13.56
CA VAL A 43 3.41 4.79 12.87
C VAL A 43 2.33 4.27 13.81
N LYS A 44 1.09 4.72 13.56
CA LYS A 44 -0.16 4.11 14.06
C LYS A 44 -0.88 3.48 12.88
N LEU A 45 -1.15 2.19 12.94
CA LEU A 45 -1.79 1.43 11.86
C LEU A 45 -3.21 1.04 12.27
N ASN A 46 -4.20 1.42 11.47
CA ASN A 46 -5.61 1.13 11.65
C ASN A 46 -6.15 0.29 10.49
N TYR A 47 -7.14 -0.55 10.76
CA TYR A 47 -7.77 -1.42 9.77
C TYR A 47 -9.28 -1.23 9.77
N ASP A 48 -9.86 -1.20 8.58
CA ASP A 48 -11.30 -1.17 8.34
C ASP A 48 -11.58 -2.08 7.13
N ILE A 49 -11.70 -3.37 7.39
CA ILE A 49 -11.68 -4.43 6.38
C ILE A 49 -13.03 -5.11 6.32
N ASP A 50 -13.57 -5.28 5.11
CA ASP A 50 -14.70 -6.18 4.88
C ASP A 50 -14.19 -7.63 4.96
N ASP A 51 -14.57 -8.33 6.02
CA ASP A 51 -14.13 -9.71 6.29
C ASP A 51 -14.47 -10.69 5.17
N SER A 52 -15.51 -10.42 4.38
CA SER A 52 -15.89 -11.25 3.23
C SER A 52 -14.81 -11.26 2.14
N LEU A 53 -13.87 -10.32 2.18
CA LEU A 53 -12.78 -10.17 1.21
C LEU A 53 -11.44 -10.75 1.67
N LEU A 54 -11.34 -11.33 2.85
CA LEU A 54 -10.07 -11.88 3.38
C LEU A 54 -9.43 -12.91 2.44
N ASN A 55 -10.24 -13.66 1.69
CA ASN A 55 -9.77 -14.63 0.68
C ASN A 55 -9.54 -14.03 -0.72
N LEU A 56 -9.75 -12.71 -0.91
CA LEU A 56 -9.49 -12.04 -2.19
C LEU A 56 -8.02 -12.24 -2.59
N GLN A 57 -7.81 -12.71 -3.83
CA GLN A 57 -6.47 -12.94 -4.35
C GLN A 57 -5.89 -11.62 -4.90
N ILE A 58 -4.78 -11.21 -4.35
CA ILE A 58 -4.08 -9.96 -4.72
C ILE A 58 -2.61 -10.21 -4.99
N PRO A 59 -1.95 -9.37 -5.80
CA PRO A 59 -0.51 -9.45 -5.97
C PRO A 59 0.19 -9.18 -4.63
N LYS A 60 1.14 -10.03 -4.31
CA LYS A 60 1.99 -9.90 -3.12
C LYS A 60 2.67 -8.54 -3.07
N MET A 61 2.84 -7.98 -1.88
CA MET A 61 3.46 -6.67 -1.62
C MET A 61 2.69 -5.48 -2.23
N THR A 62 1.39 -5.62 -2.46
CA THR A 62 0.54 -4.52 -2.93
C THR A 62 0.31 -3.50 -1.83
N ILE A 63 -0.28 -3.92 -0.72
CA ILE A 63 -0.60 -3.05 0.42
C ILE A 63 0.69 -2.66 1.16
N GLN A 64 1.62 -3.62 1.33
CA GLN A 64 2.90 -3.34 1.96
C GLN A 64 3.65 -2.20 1.29
N THR A 65 3.73 -2.19 -0.05
CA THR A 65 4.42 -1.11 -0.78
C THR A 65 3.79 0.26 -0.52
N LEU A 66 2.46 0.34 -0.40
CA LEU A 66 1.78 1.58 -0.09
C LEU A 66 2.07 2.05 1.34
N VAL A 67 2.02 1.14 2.31
CA VAL A 67 2.35 1.42 3.71
C VAL A 67 3.82 1.83 3.85
N GLU A 68 4.75 1.17 3.16
CA GLU A 68 6.16 1.59 3.11
C GLU A 68 6.32 3.01 2.59
N ASN A 69 5.61 3.36 1.52
CA ASN A 69 5.65 4.71 0.96
C ASN A 69 5.12 5.74 1.95
N SER A 70 4.00 5.47 2.62
CA SER A 70 3.45 6.34 3.66
C SER A 70 4.45 6.56 4.80
N ILE A 71 5.07 5.50 5.32
CA ILE A 71 6.09 5.62 6.39
C ILE A 71 7.31 6.39 5.91
N LYS A 72 7.78 6.14 4.69
CA LYS A 72 9.01 6.73 4.17
C LYS A 72 8.87 8.19 3.80
N TYR A 73 7.73 8.57 3.20
CA TYR A 73 7.53 9.88 2.59
C TYR A 73 6.48 10.72 3.30
N GLY A 74 5.61 10.12 4.13
CA GLY A 74 4.51 10.81 4.79
C GLY A 74 4.85 11.49 6.11
N ILE A 75 6.00 11.18 6.72
CA ILE A 75 6.36 11.66 8.06
C ILE A 75 6.53 13.19 8.06
N LYS A 76 5.74 13.90 8.88
CA LYS A 76 5.78 15.37 9.03
C LYS A 76 6.91 15.84 9.94
N ALA A 77 7.17 15.11 11.04
CA ALA A 77 8.21 15.43 12.03
C ALA A 77 8.70 14.14 12.70
N ILE A 78 9.94 14.17 13.18
CA ILE A 78 10.64 13.01 13.76
C ILE A 78 9.88 12.41 14.96
N ASP A 79 9.19 13.24 15.74
CA ASP A 79 8.53 12.83 16.99
C ASP A 79 6.99 12.67 16.85
N GLN A 80 6.45 12.79 15.64
CA GLN A 80 5.02 12.60 15.40
C GLN A 80 4.78 11.32 14.62
N PRO A 81 4.02 10.36 15.17
CA PRO A 81 3.66 9.16 14.41
C PRO A 81 2.77 9.53 13.22
N ILE A 82 3.02 8.91 12.08
CA ILE A 82 2.07 8.93 10.97
C ILE A 82 0.93 7.96 11.27
N SER A 83 -0.31 8.39 11.07
CA SER A 83 -1.49 7.53 11.17
C SER A 83 -1.83 6.98 9.79
N ILE A 84 -1.80 5.67 9.64
CA ILE A 84 -2.12 4.98 8.39
C ILE A 84 -3.38 4.15 8.62
N THR A 85 -4.36 4.27 7.74
CA THR A 85 -5.57 3.46 7.74
C THR A 85 -5.65 2.65 6.46
N ILE A 86 -5.78 1.34 6.60
CA ILE A 86 -6.05 0.41 5.50
C ILE A 86 -7.54 0.09 5.52
N LYS A 87 -8.23 0.43 4.42
CA LYS A 87 -9.65 0.11 4.24
C LYS A 87 -9.80 -0.83 3.06
N VAL A 88 -10.65 -1.85 3.19
CA VAL A 88 -11.01 -2.69 2.06
C VAL A 88 -12.53 -2.78 1.99
N ARG A 89 -13.09 -2.48 0.83
CA ARG A 89 -14.52 -2.38 0.57
C ARG A 89 -14.92 -3.30 -0.56
N LYS A 90 -16.06 -3.96 -0.39
CA LYS A 90 -16.71 -4.74 -1.43
C LYS A 90 -17.66 -3.86 -2.22
N LEU A 91 -17.43 -3.71 -3.52
CA LEU A 91 -18.34 -3.06 -4.45
C LEU A 91 -18.97 -4.10 -5.38
N ILE A 92 -19.91 -3.69 -6.21
CA ILE A 92 -20.68 -4.64 -7.08
C ILE A 92 -19.76 -5.38 -8.05
N THR A 93 -18.80 -4.67 -8.66
CA THR A 93 -17.97 -5.21 -9.76
C THR A 93 -16.51 -5.43 -9.37
N HIS A 94 -16.06 -4.88 -8.26
CA HIS A 94 -14.67 -4.92 -7.84
C HIS A 94 -14.54 -4.71 -6.32
N ALA A 95 -13.36 -4.99 -5.79
CA ALA A 95 -12.95 -4.57 -4.46
C ALA A 95 -12.13 -3.28 -4.55
N GLU A 96 -12.32 -2.37 -3.60
CA GLU A 96 -11.42 -1.23 -3.39
C GLU A 96 -10.52 -1.49 -2.19
N ILE A 97 -9.20 -1.34 -2.41
CA ILE A 97 -8.19 -1.31 -1.37
C ILE A 97 -7.72 0.13 -1.24
N ILE A 98 -7.88 0.71 -0.07
CA ILE A 98 -7.57 2.11 0.21
C ILE A 98 -6.49 2.14 1.30
N VAL A 99 -5.38 2.82 1.02
CA VAL A 99 -4.37 3.17 2.02
C VAL A 99 -4.34 4.68 2.15
N GLU A 100 -4.66 5.15 3.33
CA GLU A 100 -4.77 6.57 3.66
C GLU A 100 -3.82 6.91 4.80
N ASP A 101 -3.05 7.98 4.65
CA ASP A 101 -2.18 8.52 5.70
C ASP A 101 -2.45 10.02 5.95
N ASP A 102 -2.18 10.48 7.16
CA ASP A 102 -2.24 11.87 7.59
C ASP A 102 -0.90 12.61 7.45
N GLY A 103 -0.06 12.16 6.51
CA GLY A 103 1.29 12.65 6.27
C GLY A 103 1.39 14.01 5.60
N ILE A 104 2.56 14.27 4.99
CA ILE A 104 2.83 15.56 4.33
C ILE A 104 1.99 15.81 3.08
N GLY A 105 1.31 14.80 2.57
CA GLY A 105 0.53 14.91 1.33
C GLY A 105 1.39 15.17 0.08
N MET A 106 0.71 15.36 -1.04
CA MET A 106 1.32 15.63 -2.34
C MET A 106 0.62 16.80 -3.03
N SER A 107 1.40 17.59 -3.80
CA SER A 107 0.85 18.57 -4.72
C SER A 107 0.27 17.89 -5.96
N THR A 108 -0.61 18.58 -6.69
CA THR A 108 -1.17 18.09 -7.95
C THR A 108 -0.07 17.73 -8.97
N ASP A 109 0.98 18.56 -9.09
CA ASP A 109 2.13 18.27 -9.95
C ASP A 109 2.84 16.97 -9.55
N THR A 110 3.02 16.74 -8.26
CA THR A 110 3.60 15.50 -7.74
C THR A 110 2.74 14.28 -8.08
N ILE A 111 1.41 14.39 -7.91
CA ILE A 111 0.47 13.32 -8.27
C ILE A 111 0.55 13.01 -9.76
N ASP A 112 0.54 14.03 -10.63
CA ASP A 112 0.63 13.86 -12.07
C ASP A 112 1.92 13.15 -12.49
N ARG A 113 3.04 13.49 -11.89
CA ARG A 113 4.34 12.84 -12.13
C ARG A 113 4.34 11.38 -11.66
N VAL A 114 3.80 11.10 -10.48
CA VAL A 114 3.64 9.73 -9.96
C VAL A 114 2.78 8.90 -10.90
N MET A 115 1.65 9.43 -11.36
CA MET A 115 0.73 8.74 -12.26
C MET A 115 1.33 8.49 -13.66
N LYS A 116 2.25 9.34 -14.11
CA LYS A 116 3.05 9.12 -15.33
C LYS A 116 4.21 8.13 -15.12
N GLY A 117 4.45 7.70 -13.87
CA GLY A 117 5.55 6.81 -13.52
C GLY A 117 6.92 7.49 -13.53
N GLU A 118 6.94 8.83 -13.39
CA GLU A 118 8.16 9.60 -13.27
C GLU A 118 8.79 9.37 -11.89
N ARG A 119 10.13 9.41 -11.83
CA ARG A 119 10.84 9.36 -10.55
C ARG A 119 10.81 10.73 -9.88
N LEU A 120 10.32 10.80 -8.65
CA LEU A 120 10.36 12.02 -7.83
C LEU A 120 11.75 12.23 -7.24
N GLU A 121 12.44 11.14 -6.88
CA GLU A 121 13.83 11.08 -6.41
C GLU A 121 14.50 9.81 -6.93
N ALA A 122 15.84 9.72 -6.89
CA ALA A 122 16.62 8.60 -7.44
C ALA A 122 16.22 7.20 -6.91
N LYS A 123 15.50 7.13 -5.79
CA LYS A 123 15.03 5.88 -5.16
C LYS A 123 13.52 5.75 -5.04
N SER A 124 12.73 6.73 -5.48
CA SER A 124 11.26 6.73 -5.40
C SER A 124 10.63 6.33 -6.74
N GLY A 125 9.49 5.67 -6.70
CA GLY A 125 8.66 5.38 -7.88
C GLY A 125 8.72 3.95 -8.40
N PHE A 126 9.73 3.13 -8.07
CA PHE A 126 9.78 1.74 -8.54
C PHE A 126 8.71 0.84 -7.89
N GLY A 127 8.44 1.02 -6.60
CA GLY A 127 7.49 0.19 -5.87
C GLY A 127 6.08 0.32 -6.41
N LEU A 128 5.58 1.55 -6.53
CA LEU A 128 4.21 1.82 -6.97
C LEU A 128 3.99 1.38 -8.42
N LYS A 129 4.92 1.69 -9.33
CA LYS A 129 4.84 1.24 -10.72
C LYS A 129 4.82 -0.29 -10.84
N SER A 130 5.63 -0.98 -10.05
CA SER A 130 5.64 -2.45 -10.00
C SER A 130 4.31 -3.02 -9.51
N VAL A 131 3.71 -2.42 -8.47
CA VAL A 131 2.38 -2.79 -7.98
C VAL A 131 1.32 -2.60 -9.06
N LEU A 132 1.30 -1.43 -9.70
CA LEU A 132 0.35 -1.11 -10.77
C LEU A 132 0.43 -2.09 -11.94
N ASN A 133 1.62 -2.40 -12.40
CA ASN A 133 1.82 -3.35 -13.50
C ASN A 133 1.27 -4.75 -13.13
N ARG A 134 1.49 -5.21 -11.90
CA ARG A 134 0.97 -6.50 -11.43
C ARG A 134 -0.55 -6.51 -11.32
N ILE A 135 -1.15 -5.41 -10.83
CA ILE A 135 -2.61 -5.28 -10.75
C ILE A 135 -3.22 -5.19 -12.16
N ALA A 136 -2.58 -4.49 -13.08
CA ALA A 136 -3.05 -4.41 -14.48
C ALA A 136 -3.14 -5.79 -15.15
N LEU A 137 -2.15 -6.67 -14.89
CA LEU A 137 -2.17 -8.04 -15.40
C LEU A 137 -3.34 -8.87 -14.86
N ILE A 138 -3.74 -8.64 -13.60
CA ILE A 138 -4.88 -9.35 -12.98
C ILE A 138 -6.21 -8.77 -13.48
N ASN A 139 -6.27 -7.47 -13.75
CA ASN A 139 -7.46 -6.74 -14.17
C ASN A 139 -7.66 -6.70 -15.70
N ASP A 140 -7.22 -7.72 -16.43
CA ASP A 140 -7.40 -7.81 -17.88
C ASP A 140 -6.88 -6.57 -18.65
N ASN A 141 -5.71 -6.08 -18.28
CA ASN A 141 -5.06 -4.90 -18.86
C ASN A 141 -5.89 -3.60 -18.80
N MET A 142 -6.64 -3.39 -17.73
CA MET A 142 -7.30 -2.11 -17.48
C MET A 142 -6.27 -0.95 -17.49
N SER A 143 -6.74 0.23 -17.84
CA SER A 143 -5.87 1.42 -17.79
C SER A 143 -5.44 1.73 -16.35
N LEU A 144 -4.25 2.31 -16.19
CA LEU A 144 -3.73 2.66 -14.86
C LEU A 144 -4.67 3.60 -14.10
N LYS A 145 -5.38 4.48 -14.80
CA LYS A 145 -6.36 5.42 -14.22
C LYS A 145 -7.60 4.72 -13.68
N ASP A 146 -7.98 3.58 -14.28
CA ASP A 146 -9.11 2.79 -13.80
C ASP A 146 -8.73 1.92 -12.61
N ILE A 147 -7.44 1.55 -12.49
CA ILE A 147 -6.92 0.70 -11.43
C ILE A 147 -6.59 1.51 -10.19
N MET A 148 -6.03 2.70 -10.33
CA MET A 148 -5.53 3.50 -9.23
C MET A 148 -5.95 4.96 -9.33
N GLU A 149 -6.30 5.50 -8.17
CA GLU A 149 -6.59 6.90 -7.95
C GLU A 149 -5.77 7.41 -6.75
N ILE A 150 -5.19 8.60 -6.86
CA ILE A 150 -4.49 9.28 -5.77
C ILE A 150 -5.25 10.55 -5.44
N GLN A 151 -5.69 10.67 -4.20
CA GLN A 151 -6.28 11.86 -3.61
C GLN A 151 -5.32 12.35 -2.53
N SER A 152 -4.87 13.59 -2.62
CA SER A 152 -3.93 14.12 -1.64
C SER A 152 -4.01 15.63 -1.55
N GLU A 153 -3.72 16.16 -0.37
CA GLU A 153 -3.63 17.57 -0.08
C GLU A 153 -2.33 17.85 0.70
N PRO A 154 -1.51 18.81 0.26
CA PRO A 154 -0.27 19.15 0.94
C PRO A 154 -0.48 19.47 2.42
N ASN A 155 0.38 18.91 3.28
CA ASN A 155 0.36 19.01 4.74
C ASN A 155 -0.90 18.44 5.42
N SER A 156 -1.73 17.68 4.71
CA SER A 156 -2.99 17.15 5.21
C SER A 156 -3.04 15.62 5.15
N TYR A 157 -3.12 15.04 3.98
CA TYR A 157 -3.25 13.59 3.81
C TYR A 157 -2.79 13.10 2.44
N THR A 158 -2.56 11.78 2.35
CA THR A 158 -2.52 11.03 1.08
C THR A 158 -3.46 9.85 1.18
N ARG A 159 -4.27 9.64 0.15
CA ARG A 159 -5.16 8.48 -0.02
C ARG A 159 -4.92 7.86 -1.38
N ILE A 160 -4.54 6.60 -1.39
CA ILE A 160 -4.37 5.81 -2.62
C ILE A 160 -5.47 4.76 -2.64
N ILE A 161 -6.26 4.75 -3.71
CA ILE A 161 -7.37 3.83 -3.94
C ILE A 161 -6.97 2.90 -5.07
N MET A 162 -6.99 1.60 -4.83
CA MET A 162 -6.76 0.58 -5.84
C MET A 162 -8.00 -0.25 -6.06
N ARG A 163 -8.31 -0.56 -7.32
CA ARG A 163 -9.50 -1.32 -7.74
C ARG A 163 -9.08 -2.66 -8.32
N LEU A 164 -9.60 -3.74 -7.74
CA LEU A 164 -9.37 -5.12 -8.20
C LEU A 164 -10.71 -5.75 -8.58
N LYS A 165 -10.82 -6.21 -9.83
CA LYS A 165 -12.00 -6.97 -10.27
C LYS A 165 -12.06 -8.32 -9.58
N TYR A 166 -13.27 -8.79 -9.30
CA TYR A 166 -13.49 -10.18 -8.93
C TYR A 166 -13.24 -11.09 -10.13
N LYS A 167 -12.58 -12.20 -9.88
CA LYS A 167 -12.48 -13.32 -10.84
C LYS A 167 -13.53 -14.36 -10.53
#